data_615ce5598aa37dd1579a094178dd5fda
#
_entry.id   615ce5598aa37dd1579a094178dd5fda
#
_cell.length_a   1.000
_cell.length_b   1.000
_cell.length_c   1.000
_cell.angle_alpha   90.00
_cell.angle_beta   90.00
_cell.angle_gamma   90.00
#
_symmetry.space_group_name_H-M   'P 1'
#
loop_
_entity.id
_entity.type
_entity.pdbx_description
1 polymer ?
#
loop_
_entity_poly.entity_id
_entity_poly.type
_entity_poly.pdbx_seq_one_letter_code
_entity_poly.pdbx_strand_id
1 'polypeptide(L)'
;MEFVLDEYHRNTPDEELIEDVKRVADMLKKESLSCKDYSSHGRFSYGTLRNRFGSWNEVLRRAGLSVEKGRLKFHDYCESDEVFFADLRRVAKLMGRGYVTRTEYEKHGRFNYGERTKKYGGWGSLLKVAGLEQTPFRTGPKQMYSEKELFEEIERVWIKLGRQPSSTDFEKNEFKYGRNTFLRRFGGWRKALEAFVDYINSEDDEEKSEIVPEEGVHDKTLIGQKSFKHKTKRDINLRLRFKVMARDHFKCCKCGKSPATDSSVVLHIDHIYPYSKGGETIMENLQTLCSDCNLGKSDLVIL
;
A
#
# COMPACT_ATOMS: atom_id res chain seq x y z
N MET A 1 3.00 -18.83 -18.36
CA MET A 1 2.50 -19.05 -16.97
C MET A 1 1.50 -17.95 -16.68
N GLU A 2 0.26 -18.32 -16.37
CA GLU A 2 -0.77 -17.37 -15.97
C GLU A 2 -0.68 -17.11 -14.47
N PHE A 3 -0.66 -15.84 -14.07
CA PHE A 3 -0.64 -15.45 -12.66
C PHE A 3 -2.09 -15.28 -12.16
N VAL A 4 -2.40 -15.89 -11.02
CA VAL A 4 -3.75 -15.87 -10.44
C VAL A 4 -3.68 -15.30 -9.02
N LEU A 5 -4.67 -14.47 -8.67
CA LEU A 5 -4.80 -13.96 -7.30
C LEU A 5 -5.23 -15.06 -6.32
N ASP A 6 -4.77 -14.92 -5.07
CA ASP A 6 -5.27 -15.73 -3.96
C ASP A 6 -6.79 -15.61 -3.83
N GLU A 7 -7.45 -16.71 -3.45
CA GLU A 7 -8.89 -16.73 -3.24
C GLU A 7 -9.31 -15.72 -2.16
N TYR A 8 -10.43 -15.04 -2.40
CA TYR A 8 -10.98 -14.10 -1.46
C TYR A 8 -11.85 -14.82 -0.44
N HIS A 9 -11.31 -15.11 0.74
CA HIS A 9 -12.06 -15.73 1.83
C HIS A 9 -13.09 -14.75 2.42
N ARG A 10 -14.31 -14.75 1.87
CA ARG A 10 -15.42 -13.94 2.38
C ARG A 10 -16.03 -14.47 3.68
N ASN A 11 -15.77 -15.72 4.04
CA ASN A 11 -16.45 -16.46 5.11
C ASN A 11 -15.48 -16.98 6.18
N THR A 12 -14.55 -16.14 6.63
CA THR A 12 -13.76 -16.47 7.84
C THR A 12 -14.73 -16.72 9.00
N PRO A 13 -14.66 -17.87 9.71
CA PRO A 13 -15.49 -18.15 10.89
C PRO A 13 -15.33 -17.11 11.98
N ASP A 14 -16.39 -16.87 12.76
CA ASP A 14 -16.36 -15.91 13.87
C ASP A 14 -15.30 -16.28 14.92
N GLU A 15 -15.12 -17.56 15.14
CA GLU A 15 -14.15 -18.14 16.06
C GLU A 15 -12.71 -17.77 15.67
N GLU A 16 -12.37 -17.88 14.39
CA GLU A 16 -11.03 -17.54 13.87
C GLU A 16 -10.75 -16.04 13.98
N LEU A 17 -11.76 -15.21 13.76
CA LEU A 17 -11.66 -13.74 13.93
C LEU A 17 -11.38 -13.37 15.39
N ILE A 18 -12.08 -14.01 16.32
CA ILE A 18 -11.93 -13.76 17.75
C ILE A 18 -10.60 -14.35 18.29
N GLU A 19 -10.18 -15.51 17.78
CA GLU A 19 -8.91 -16.12 18.13
C GLU A 19 -7.71 -15.25 17.72
N ASP A 20 -7.78 -14.61 16.56
CA ASP A 20 -6.74 -13.65 16.15
C ASP A 20 -6.66 -12.42 17.07
N VAL A 21 -7.80 -11.96 17.59
CA VAL A 21 -7.83 -10.86 18.59
C VAL A 21 -7.14 -11.28 19.89
N LYS A 22 -7.40 -12.50 20.37
CA LYS A 22 -6.73 -13.06 21.55
C LYS A 22 -5.22 -13.20 21.32
N ARG A 23 -4.82 -13.76 20.18
CA ARG A 23 -3.42 -13.86 19.78
C ARG A 23 -2.68 -12.52 19.84
N VAL A 24 -3.30 -11.46 19.33
CA VAL A 24 -2.70 -10.11 19.37
C VAL A 24 -2.61 -9.57 20.80
N ALA A 25 -3.62 -9.83 21.63
CA ALA A 25 -3.61 -9.44 23.04
C ALA A 25 -2.47 -10.15 23.81
N ASP A 26 -2.32 -11.44 23.62
CA ASP A 26 -1.26 -12.25 24.23
C ASP A 26 0.14 -11.80 23.75
N MET A 27 0.29 -11.54 22.44
CA MET A 27 1.54 -11.04 21.86
C MET A 27 1.96 -9.70 22.47
N LEU A 28 1.01 -8.80 22.69
CA LEU A 28 1.25 -7.47 23.26
C LEU A 28 1.22 -7.47 24.81
N LYS A 29 0.88 -8.61 25.44
CA LYS A 29 0.69 -8.77 26.89
C LYS A 29 -0.27 -7.73 27.47
N LYS A 30 -1.42 -7.53 26.80
CA LYS A 30 -2.43 -6.54 27.15
C LYS A 30 -3.75 -7.23 27.51
N GLU A 31 -4.37 -6.80 28.59
CA GLU A 31 -5.73 -7.23 28.99
C GLU A 31 -6.83 -6.56 28.15
N SER A 32 -6.50 -5.49 27.41
CA SER A 32 -7.38 -4.79 26.49
C SER A 32 -6.59 -4.34 25.27
N LEU A 33 -7.24 -4.27 24.11
CA LEU A 33 -6.64 -3.81 22.87
C LEU A 33 -7.33 -2.56 22.34
N SER A 34 -6.55 -1.56 21.93
CA SER A 34 -7.07 -0.47 21.12
C SER A 34 -7.26 -0.93 19.66
N CYS A 35 -8.14 -0.23 18.92
CA CYS A 35 -8.30 -0.46 17.48
C CYS A 35 -6.95 -0.34 16.73
N LYS A 36 -6.09 0.58 17.18
CA LYS A 36 -4.76 0.82 16.61
C LYS A 36 -3.81 -0.34 16.86
N ASP A 37 -3.80 -0.89 18.07
CA ASP A 37 -2.98 -2.07 18.40
C ASP A 37 -3.35 -3.25 17.49
N TYR A 38 -4.66 -3.49 17.33
CA TYR A 38 -5.13 -4.57 16.46
C TYR A 38 -4.82 -4.32 14.99
N SER A 39 -5.07 -3.10 14.47
CA SER A 39 -4.76 -2.76 13.08
C SER A 39 -3.28 -2.95 12.72
N SER A 40 -2.38 -2.77 13.69
CA SER A 40 -0.93 -2.94 13.47
C SER A 40 -0.47 -4.41 13.47
N HIS A 41 -1.17 -5.32 14.16
CA HIS A 41 -0.69 -6.69 14.41
C HIS A 41 -1.70 -7.77 14.03
N GLY A 42 -2.96 -7.41 13.78
CA GLY A 42 -4.03 -8.33 13.39
C GLY A 42 -3.85 -8.87 11.97
N ARG A 43 -4.31 -10.10 11.76
CA ARG A 43 -4.36 -10.74 10.44
C ARG A 43 -5.52 -10.20 9.61
N PHE A 44 -6.60 -9.76 10.27
CA PHE A 44 -7.82 -9.30 9.64
C PHE A 44 -7.99 -7.77 9.78
N SER A 45 -8.81 -7.18 8.90
CA SER A 45 -9.13 -5.75 9.00
C SER A 45 -9.98 -5.47 10.23
N TYR A 46 -9.64 -4.41 10.98
CA TYR A 46 -10.51 -3.88 12.04
C TYR A 46 -11.94 -3.64 11.55
N GLY A 47 -12.09 -3.15 10.32
CA GLY A 47 -13.38 -2.93 9.69
C GLY A 47 -14.22 -4.20 9.55
N THR A 48 -13.59 -5.34 9.24
CA THR A 48 -14.25 -6.66 9.16
C THR A 48 -14.84 -7.04 10.51
N LEU A 49 -14.03 -6.98 11.58
CA LEU A 49 -14.47 -7.29 12.94
C LEU A 49 -15.61 -6.36 13.39
N ARG A 50 -15.45 -5.05 13.20
CA ARG A 50 -16.46 -4.08 13.58
C ARG A 50 -17.79 -4.29 12.85
N ASN A 51 -17.74 -4.54 11.55
CA ASN A 51 -18.96 -4.76 10.74
C ASN A 51 -19.66 -6.06 11.12
N ARG A 52 -18.89 -7.11 11.46
CA ARG A 52 -19.42 -8.42 11.80
C ARG A 52 -20.00 -8.49 13.20
N PHE A 53 -19.34 -7.84 14.16
CA PHE A 53 -19.73 -7.87 15.58
C PHE A 53 -20.40 -6.56 16.07
N GLY A 54 -20.56 -5.57 15.20
CA GLY A 54 -21.25 -4.31 15.49
C GLY A 54 -20.35 -3.23 16.12
N SER A 55 -19.50 -3.55 17.07
CA SER A 55 -18.60 -2.59 17.71
C SER A 55 -17.29 -3.26 18.17
N TRP A 56 -16.24 -2.46 18.34
CA TRP A 56 -14.97 -2.95 18.89
C TRP A 56 -15.09 -3.47 20.32
N ASN A 57 -15.91 -2.81 21.12
CA ASN A 57 -16.17 -3.25 22.50
C ASN A 57 -16.83 -4.62 22.54
N GLU A 58 -17.68 -4.94 21.57
CA GLU A 58 -18.29 -6.26 21.46
C GLU A 58 -17.27 -7.32 21.04
N VAL A 59 -16.36 -6.98 20.13
CA VAL A 59 -15.22 -7.84 19.77
C VAL A 59 -14.38 -8.18 21.01
N LEU A 60 -14.01 -7.18 21.80
CA LEU A 60 -13.24 -7.37 23.03
C LEU A 60 -13.97 -8.26 24.04
N ARG A 61 -15.29 -8.06 24.25
CA ARG A 61 -16.10 -8.90 25.15
C ARG A 61 -16.10 -10.37 24.70
N ARG A 62 -16.29 -10.61 23.39
CA ARG A 62 -16.29 -11.97 22.84
C ARG A 62 -14.90 -12.62 22.94
N ALA A 63 -13.84 -11.83 22.84
CA ALA A 63 -12.47 -12.28 23.05
C ALA A 63 -12.13 -12.51 24.54
N GLY A 64 -13.02 -12.16 25.47
CA GLY A 64 -12.76 -12.24 26.92
C GLY A 64 -11.80 -11.17 27.43
N LEU A 65 -11.59 -10.09 26.65
CA LEU A 65 -10.71 -8.98 27.00
C LEU A 65 -11.47 -7.88 27.74
N SER A 66 -10.75 -7.15 28.58
CA SER A 66 -11.31 -6.01 29.27
C SER A 66 -11.64 -4.88 28.28
N VAL A 67 -12.80 -4.28 28.47
CA VAL A 67 -13.21 -3.10 27.70
C VAL A 67 -12.75 -1.88 28.49
N GLU A 68 -11.68 -1.22 28.02
CA GLU A 68 -11.33 0.07 28.56
C GLU A 68 -12.55 1.00 28.38
N LYS A 69 -13.06 1.54 29.48
CA LYS A 69 -13.99 2.68 29.39
C LYS A 69 -13.19 3.76 28.68
N GLY A 70 -13.50 3.98 27.39
CA GLY A 70 -12.81 4.99 26.60
C GLY A 70 -12.73 6.24 27.47
N ARG A 71 -11.53 6.80 27.63
CA ARG A 71 -11.39 8.16 28.14
C ARG A 71 -12.19 9.02 27.18
N LEU A 72 -13.47 9.24 27.52
CA LEU A 72 -14.21 10.36 26.97
C LEU A 72 -13.30 11.55 27.24
N LYS A 73 -12.66 12.09 26.21
CA LYS A 73 -12.26 13.48 26.26
C LYS A 73 -13.59 14.19 26.50
N PHE A 74 -13.85 14.55 27.77
CA PHE A 74 -14.97 15.38 28.12
C PHE A 74 -14.73 16.72 27.43
N HIS A 75 -15.21 16.82 26.20
CA HIS A 75 -15.61 18.10 25.69
C HIS A 75 -16.94 18.37 26.38
N ASP A 76 -16.97 19.38 27.20
CA ASP A 76 -18.18 19.79 27.93
C ASP A 76 -19.35 19.90 26.94
N TYR A 77 -20.52 19.44 27.39
CA TYR A 77 -21.72 19.64 26.59
C TYR A 77 -22.01 21.15 26.58
N CYS A 78 -22.04 21.72 25.37
CA CYS A 78 -22.33 23.14 25.20
C CYS A 78 -23.83 23.31 24.91
N GLU A 79 -24.55 23.94 25.79
CA GLU A 79 -26.00 24.14 25.68
C GLU A 79 -26.39 25.19 24.64
N SER A 80 -25.53 26.20 24.38
CA SER A 80 -25.80 27.30 23.48
C SER A 80 -24.85 27.29 22.25
N ASP A 81 -25.41 27.59 21.07
CA ASP A 81 -24.62 27.72 19.84
C ASP A 81 -23.73 28.98 19.91
N GLU A 82 -24.15 30.04 20.59
CA GLU A 82 -23.36 31.28 20.74
C GLU A 82 -22.07 31.02 21.53
N VAL A 83 -22.17 30.25 22.64
CA VAL A 83 -21.00 29.86 23.44
C VAL A 83 -20.03 28.99 22.62
N PHE A 84 -20.59 28.10 21.83
CA PHE A 84 -19.78 27.29 20.89
C PHE A 84 -19.08 28.13 19.83
N PHE A 85 -19.78 29.08 19.21
CA PHE A 85 -19.19 29.99 18.22
C PHE A 85 -18.14 30.91 18.83
N ALA A 86 -18.36 31.35 20.08
CA ALA A 86 -17.34 32.11 20.82
C ALA A 86 -16.08 31.29 21.04
N ASP A 87 -16.20 30.00 21.34
CA ASP A 87 -15.05 29.12 21.48
C ASP A 87 -14.33 28.84 20.14
N LEU A 88 -15.08 28.70 19.04
CA LEU A 88 -14.48 28.62 17.69
C LEU A 88 -13.65 29.87 17.37
N ARG A 89 -14.20 31.07 17.65
CA ARG A 89 -13.48 32.34 17.45
C ARG A 89 -12.27 32.46 18.36
N ARG A 90 -12.36 31.97 19.61
CA ARG A 90 -11.21 31.89 20.54
C ARG A 90 -10.10 31.06 19.98
N VAL A 91 -10.41 29.84 19.45
CA VAL A 91 -9.41 28.94 18.85
C VAL A 91 -8.83 29.56 17.58
N ALA A 92 -9.64 30.22 16.72
CA ALA A 92 -9.15 30.92 15.54
C ALA A 92 -8.13 32.02 15.91
N LYS A 93 -8.46 32.81 16.95
CA LYS A 93 -7.54 33.85 17.49
C LYS A 93 -6.25 33.22 18.03
N LEU A 94 -6.35 32.08 18.73
CA LEU A 94 -5.17 31.34 19.20
C LEU A 94 -4.26 30.88 18.05
N MET A 95 -4.86 30.51 16.90
CA MET A 95 -4.11 30.10 15.71
C MET A 95 -3.61 31.27 14.87
N GLY A 96 -3.95 32.53 15.22
CA GLY A 96 -3.56 33.74 14.48
C GLY A 96 -4.17 33.84 13.07
N ARG A 97 -5.34 33.22 12.83
CA ARG A 97 -5.99 33.10 11.51
C ARG A 97 -7.49 33.34 11.59
N GLY A 98 -8.10 33.69 10.45
CA GLY A 98 -9.56 33.85 10.33
C GLY A 98 -10.34 32.52 10.29
N TYR A 99 -9.69 31.36 10.32
CA TYR A 99 -10.31 30.05 10.25
C TYR A 99 -9.68 29.04 11.21
N VAL A 100 -10.40 27.92 11.43
CA VAL A 100 -9.94 26.79 12.27
C VAL A 100 -10.20 25.47 11.53
N THR A 101 -9.24 24.58 11.51
CA THR A 101 -9.44 23.20 11.01
C THR A 101 -10.08 22.33 12.08
N ARG A 102 -10.74 21.22 11.68
CA ARG A 102 -11.31 20.25 12.64
C ARG A 102 -10.25 19.74 13.62
N THR A 103 -9.07 19.38 13.11
CA THR A 103 -7.97 18.84 13.93
C THR A 103 -7.48 19.84 14.98
N GLU A 104 -7.43 21.13 14.63
CA GLU A 104 -7.05 22.19 15.57
C GLU A 104 -8.11 22.39 16.63
N TYR A 105 -9.39 22.35 16.22
CA TYR A 105 -10.49 22.44 17.18
C TYR A 105 -10.56 21.22 18.10
N GLU A 106 -10.33 20.00 17.60
CA GLU A 106 -10.19 18.80 18.43
C GLU A 106 -9.09 18.92 19.50
N LYS A 107 -8.02 19.64 19.16
CA LYS A 107 -6.87 19.82 20.06
C LYS A 107 -7.07 20.94 21.08
N HIS A 108 -7.71 22.04 20.68
CA HIS A 108 -7.76 23.29 21.45
C HIS A 108 -9.18 23.77 21.81
N GLY A 109 -10.21 23.19 21.19
CA GLY A 109 -11.61 23.48 21.49
C GLY A 109 -12.07 22.82 22.78
N ARG A 110 -13.09 23.42 23.42
CA ARG A 110 -13.67 22.93 24.66
C ARG A 110 -14.85 21.99 24.44
N PHE A 111 -15.57 22.13 23.32
CA PHE A 111 -16.86 21.49 23.09
C PHE A 111 -16.84 20.47 21.98
N ASN A 112 -17.77 19.49 22.05
CA ASN A 112 -18.00 18.56 20.96
C ASN A 112 -18.68 19.28 19.78
N TYR A 113 -18.15 19.10 18.57
CA TYR A 113 -18.64 19.75 17.37
C TYR A 113 -19.49 18.84 16.47
N GLY A 114 -19.56 17.55 16.75
CA GLY A 114 -20.14 16.54 15.85
C GLY A 114 -21.60 16.80 15.48
N GLU A 115 -22.47 17.05 16.46
CA GLU A 115 -23.87 17.33 16.23
C GLU A 115 -24.09 18.67 15.54
N ARG A 116 -23.32 19.70 15.94
CA ARG A 116 -23.39 21.02 15.31
C ARG A 116 -22.91 20.99 13.86
N THR A 117 -21.87 20.22 13.57
CA THR A 117 -21.42 20.03 12.18
C THR A 117 -22.52 19.39 11.32
N LYS A 118 -23.30 18.45 11.85
CA LYS A 118 -24.46 17.88 11.17
C LYS A 118 -25.60 18.92 11.03
N LYS A 119 -25.92 19.63 12.09
CA LYS A 119 -26.98 20.66 12.14
C LYS A 119 -26.75 21.75 11.10
N TYR A 120 -25.51 22.23 10.96
CA TYR A 120 -25.13 23.31 10.04
C TYR A 120 -24.65 22.86 8.66
N GLY A 121 -24.73 21.56 8.33
CA GLY A 121 -24.41 21.05 6.99
C GLY A 121 -22.93 20.97 6.66
N GLY A 122 -22.06 20.87 7.67
CA GLY A 122 -20.62 20.67 7.50
C GLY A 122 -19.76 21.69 8.23
N TRP A 123 -18.46 21.39 8.32
CA TRP A 123 -17.51 22.25 9.04
C TRP A 123 -17.37 23.66 8.44
N GLY A 124 -17.29 23.75 7.10
CA GLY A 124 -17.17 25.05 6.42
C GLY A 124 -18.39 25.94 6.64
N SER A 125 -19.60 25.36 6.59
CA SER A 125 -20.85 26.09 6.89
C SER A 125 -20.90 26.53 8.34
N LEU A 126 -20.46 25.69 9.28
CA LEU A 126 -20.37 26.00 10.69
C LEU A 126 -19.44 27.18 10.98
N LEU A 127 -18.25 27.21 10.33
CA LEU A 127 -17.32 28.36 10.42
C LEU A 127 -17.96 29.64 9.90
N LYS A 128 -18.65 29.58 8.75
CA LYS A 128 -19.34 30.73 8.17
C LYS A 128 -20.38 31.31 9.13
N VAL A 129 -21.20 30.47 9.78
CA VAL A 129 -22.19 30.91 10.76
C VAL A 129 -21.52 31.49 12.01
N ALA A 130 -20.35 30.98 12.40
CA ALA A 130 -19.56 31.55 13.49
C ALA A 130 -18.86 32.89 13.13
N GLY A 131 -19.00 33.37 11.88
CA GLY A 131 -18.34 34.59 11.39
C GLY A 131 -16.86 34.39 11.11
N LEU A 132 -16.44 33.16 10.83
CA LEU A 132 -15.07 32.80 10.49
C LEU A 132 -14.95 32.50 8.99
N GLU A 133 -13.74 32.64 8.47
CA GLU A 133 -13.42 32.24 7.10
C GLU A 133 -13.52 30.72 6.93
N GLN A 134 -13.86 30.30 5.73
CA GLN A 134 -13.78 28.88 5.42
C GLN A 134 -12.31 28.46 5.34
N THR A 135 -12.03 27.24 5.79
CA THR A 135 -10.69 26.67 5.58
C THR A 135 -10.35 26.73 4.09
N PRO A 136 -9.20 27.29 3.70
CA PRO A 136 -8.82 27.32 2.31
C PRO A 136 -8.88 25.89 1.75
N PHE A 137 -9.67 25.71 0.69
CA PHE A 137 -9.60 24.45 -0.05
C PHE A 137 -8.14 24.25 -0.45
N ARG A 138 -7.55 23.13 -0.09
CA ARG A 138 -6.31 22.71 -0.71
C ARG A 138 -6.63 22.38 -2.18
N THR A 139 -6.66 23.42 -3.00
CA THR A 139 -6.70 23.31 -4.45
C THR A 139 -5.29 23.10 -4.99
N GLY A 140 -4.53 22.24 -4.35
CA GLY A 140 -3.35 21.67 -5.00
C GLY A 140 -3.84 20.86 -6.23
N PRO A 141 -3.11 20.85 -7.35
CA PRO A 141 -3.47 19.99 -8.46
C PRO A 141 -3.65 18.59 -7.90
N LYS A 142 -4.81 17.95 -8.19
CA LYS A 142 -5.01 16.54 -7.88
C LYS A 142 -3.86 15.80 -8.55
N GLN A 143 -2.91 15.33 -7.77
CA GLN A 143 -1.83 14.53 -8.30
C GLN A 143 -2.47 13.25 -8.85
N MET A 144 -2.59 13.22 -10.18
CA MET A 144 -3.12 12.06 -10.88
C MET A 144 -1.95 11.13 -11.16
N TYR A 145 -1.93 10.00 -10.48
CA TYR A 145 -0.96 8.94 -10.75
C TYR A 145 -1.42 8.12 -11.95
N SER A 146 -0.49 7.75 -12.81
CA SER A 146 -0.74 6.83 -13.92
C SER A 146 -1.02 5.42 -13.39
N GLU A 147 -1.69 4.58 -14.17
CA GLU A 147 -1.88 3.17 -13.80
C GLU A 147 -0.56 2.44 -13.66
N LYS A 148 0.41 2.75 -14.51
CA LYS A 148 1.75 2.19 -14.46
C LYS A 148 2.43 2.47 -13.12
N GLU A 149 2.40 3.72 -12.61
CA GLU A 149 2.97 4.06 -11.29
C GLU A 149 2.27 3.31 -10.15
N LEU A 150 0.96 3.09 -10.25
CA LEU A 150 0.21 2.33 -9.26
C LEU A 150 0.52 0.83 -9.34
N PHE A 151 0.73 0.29 -10.51
CA PHE A 151 1.16 -1.11 -10.71
C PHE A 151 2.59 -1.36 -10.24
N GLU A 152 3.52 -0.44 -10.50
CA GLU A 152 4.88 -0.49 -9.96
C GLU A 152 4.88 -0.49 -8.42
N GLU A 153 3.96 0.25 -7.81
CA GLU A 153 3.82 0.27 -6.36
C GLU A 153 3.21 -1.03 -5.82
N ILE A 154 2.21 -1.62 -6.48
CA ILE A 154 1.67 -2.94 -6.13
C ILE A 154 2.78 -3.99 -6.20
N GLU A 155 3.55 -4.01 -7.30
CA GLU A 155 4.69 -4.92 -7.47
C GLU A 155 5.71 -4.76 -6.33
N ARG A 156 6.11 -3.52 -6.03
CA ARG A 156 7.07 -3.23 -4.97
C ARG A 156 6.64 -3.79 -3.62
N VAL A 157 5.37 -3.56 -3.24
CA VAL A 157 4.84 -4.05 -1.97
C VAL A 157 4.71 -5.57 -1.98
N TRP A 158 4.31 -6.16 -3.11
CA TRP A 158 4.21 -7.62 -3.25
C TRP A 158 5.56 -8.30 -3.05
N ILE A 159 6.61 -7.80 -3.71
CA ILE A 159 7.99 -8.28 -3.56
C ILE A 159 8.45 -8.14 -2.11
N LYS A 160 8.21 -6.97 -1.49
CA LYS A 160 8.58 -6.71 -0.09
C LYS A 160 7.93 -7.68 0.88
N LEU A 161 6.65 -8.00 0.68
CA LEU A 161 5.90 -8.88 1.55
C LEU A 161 6.09 -10.37 1.23
N GLY A 162 6.55 -10.71 0.02
CA GLY A 162 6.64 -12.08 -0.49
C GLY A 162 5.27 -12.78 -0.61
N ARG A 163 4.19 -12.02 -0.56
CA ARG A 163 2.79 -12.48 -0.64
C ARG A 163 1.89 -11.42 -1.26
N GLN A 164 0.67 -11.82 -1.63
CA GLN A 164 -0.35 -10.89 -2.08
C GLN A 164 -0.64 -9.80 -1.03
N PRO A 165 -0.54 -8.49 -1.39
CA PRO A 165 -0.88 -7.41 -0.47
C PRO A 165 -2.36 -7.37 -0.16
N SER A 166 -2.70 -7.11 1.09
CA SER A 166 -4.07 -6.95 1.58
C SER A 166 -4.40 -5.49 1.87
N SER A 167 -5.66 -5.19 2.13
CA SER A 167 -6.06 -3.82 2.53
C SER A 167 -5.50 -3.38 3.88
N THR A 168 -5.10 -4.32 4.76
CA THR A 168 -4.48 -4.02 6.05
C THR A 168 -3.03 -3.55 5.93
N ASP A 169 -2.37 -3.87 4.81
CA ASP A 169 -0.98 -3.44 4.59
C ASP A 169 -0.89 -1.91 4.36
N PHE A 170 -1.99 -1.24 3.96
CA PHE A 170 -2.07 0.23 3.95
C PHE A 170 -1.99 0.83 5.36
N GLU A 171 -2.61 0.18 6.34
CA GLU A 171 -2.60 0.62 7.74
C GLU A 171 -1.21 0.47 8.37
N LYS A 172 -0.40 -0.47 7.86
CA LYS A 172 0.99 -0.70 8.25
C LYS A 172 2.00 0.23 7.54
N ASN A 173 1.51 1.19 6.76
CA ASN A 173 2.31 2.13 5.96
C ASN A 173 3.26 1.46 4.96
N GLU A 174 2.88 0.29 4.45
CA GLU A 174 3.67 -0.42 3.44
C GLU A 174 3.61 0.25 2.07
N PHE A 175 2.54 0.99 1.78
CA PHE A 175 2.30 1.67 0.52
C PHE A 175 2.71 3.15 0.55
N LYS A 176 3.36 3.60 -0.52
CA LYS A 176 3.64 5.01 -0.78
C LYS A 176 2.37 5.82 -1.03
N TYR A 177 1.39 5.21 -1.70
CA TYR A 177 0.11 5.84 -2.03
C TYR A 177 -0.99 5.35 -1.09
N GLY A 178 -1.85 6.29 -0.65
CA GLY A 178 -2.97 5.93 0.23
C GLY A 178 -4.03 5.06 -0.46
N ARG A 179 -4.72 4.22 0.32
CA ARG A 179 -5.81 3.34 -0.15
C ARG A 179 -6.85 4.06 -1.03
N ASN A 180 -7.19 5.32 -0.70
CA ASN A 180 -8.16 6.10 -1.47
C ASN A 180 -7.71 6.39 -2.90
N THR A 181 -6.41 6.38 -3.21
CA THR A 181 -5.89 6.53 -4.56
C THR A 181 -6.31 5.35 -5.42
N PHE A 182 -6.10 4.14 -4.93
CA PHE A 182 -6.51 2.90 -5.60
C PHE A 182 -8.04 2.78 -5.69
N LEU A 183 -8.77 3.13 -4.62
CA LEU A 183 -10.23 3.12 -4.63
C LEU A 183 -10.80 4.04 -5.71
N ARG A 184 -10.26 5.25 -5.86
CA ARG A 184 -10.72 6.22 -6.88
C ARG A 184 -10.38 5.79 -8.30
N ARG A 185 -9.23 5.16 -8.51
CA ARG A 185 -8.77 4.75 -9.85
C ARG A 185 -9.45 3.46 -10.31
N PHE A 186 -9.52 2.45 -9.45
CA PHE A 186 -9.97 1.09 -9.81
C PHE A 186 -11.34 0.73 -9.21
N GLY A 187 -11.93 1.57 -8.35
CA GLY A 187 -13.20 1.29 -7.68
C GLY A 187 -13.10 0.35 -6.47
N GLY A 188 -11.89 -0.02 -6.05
CA GLY A 188 -11.65 -0.86 -4.88
C GLY A 188 -10.27 -1.50 -4.88
N TRP A 189 -9.81 -1.98 -3.72
CA TRP A 189 -8.50 -2.61 -3.61
C TRP A 189 -8.42 -3.94 -4.40
N ARG A 190 -9.45 -4.79 -4.26
CA ARG A 190 -9.49 -6.06 -5.00
C ARG A 190 -9.49 -5.83 -6.51
N LYS A 191 -10.24 -4.84 -6.98
CA LYS A 191 -10.25 -4.46 -8.40
C LYS A 191 -8.91 -3.93 -8.88
N ALA A 192 -8.16 -3.22 -8.01
CA ALA A 192 -6.80 -2.80 -8.33
C ALA A 192 -5.85 -4.00 -8.51
N LEU A 193 -5.98 -5.03 -7.66
CA LEU A 193 -5.21 -6.26 -7.80
C LEU A 193 -5.62 -7.05 -9.05
N GLU A 194 -6.91 -7.13 -9.36
CA GLU A 194 -7.43 -7.76 -10.58
C GLU A 194 -6.87 -7.05 -11.83
N ALA A 195 -6.97 -5.71 -11.88
CA ALA A 195 -6.39 -4.93 -12.98
C ALA A 195 -4.87 -5.10 -13.09
N PHE A 196 -4.15 -5.22 -11.98
CA PHE A 196 -2.71 -5.52 -11.98
C PHE A 196 -2.43 -6.92 -12.57
N VAL A 197 -3.20 -7.93 -12.19
CA VAL A 197 -3.05 -9.29 -12.71
C VAL A 197 -3.39 -9.37 -14.19
N ASP A 198 -4.45 -8.70 -14.63
CA ASP A 198 -4.82 -8.59 -16.04
C ASP A 198 -3.68 -7.93 -16.83
N TYR A 199 -3.08 -6.86 -16.28
CA TYR A 199 -1.91 -6.22 -16.87
C TYR A 199 -0.71 -7.16 -16.94
N ILE A 200 -0.43 -7.93 -15.89
CA ILE A 200 0.68 -8.91 -15.88
C ILE A 200 0.46 -10.04 -16.88
N ASN A 201 -0.78 -10.50 -17.05
CA ASN A 201 -1.12 -11.62 -17.93
C ASN A 201 -1.35 -11.21 -19.40
N SER A 202 -1.64 -9.93 -19.67
CA SER A 202 -1.83 -9.45 -21.04
C SER A 202 -0.55 -9.68 -21.87
N GLU A 203 -0.73 -10.05 -23.14
CA GLU A 203 0.38 -10.13 -24.10
C GLU A 203 0.89 -8.73 -24.40
N ASP A 204 2.20 -8.59 -24.56
CA ASP A 204 2.81 -7.33 -24.96
C ASP A 204 2.50 -7.07 -26.44
N ASP A 205 1.55 -6.16 -26.72
CA ASP A 205 1.40 -5.60 -28.06
C ASP A 205 2.65 -4.80 -28.50
N GLU A 206 3.50 -4.41 -27.55
CA GLU A 206 4.77 -3.72 -27.79
C GLU A 206 5.85 -4.66 -28.38
N GLU A 207 5.78 -5.99 -28.15
CA GLU A 207 6.71 -6.93 -28.81
C GLU A 207 6.43 -7.06 -30.32
N LYS A 208 5.24 -6.68 -30.80
CA LYS A 208 4.88 -6.76 -32.23
C LYS A 208 5.20 -5.49 -33.01
N SER A 209 5.51 -4.35 -32.36
CA SER A 209 5.55 -3.05 -33.05
C SER A 209 6.95 -2.45 -33.26
N GLU A 210 8.03 -3.05 -32.76
CA GLU A 210 9.38 -2.52 -33.00
C GLU A 210 10.42 -3.59 -33.33
N ILE A 211 10.22 -4.28 -34.43
CA ILE A 211 11.35 -4.70 -35.23
C ILE A 211 11.75 -3.48 -36.07
N VAL A 212 12.36 -2.50 -35.41
CA VAL A 212 13.10 -1.46 -36.13
C VAL A 212 14.45 -2.04 -36.41
N PRO A 213 14.86 -2.19 -37.71
CA PRO A 213 16.24 -2.46 -38.02
C PRO A 213 17.03 -1.21 -37.61
N GLU A 214 17.76 -1.26 -36.51
CA GLU A 214 18.76 -0.22 -36.24
C GLU A 214 19.78 -0.26 -37.37
N GLU A 215 19.70 0.72 -38.28
CA GLU A 215 20.80 1.07 -39.19
C GLU A 215 22.00 1.42 -38.32
N GLY A 216 23.09 0.72 -38.58
CA GLY A 216 24.30 0.72 -37.78
C GLY A 216 24.87 2.11 -37.53
N VAL A 217 24.99 2.49 -36.29
CA VAL A 217 25.99 3.44 -35.87
C VAL A 217 27.32 2.68 -35.74
N HIS A 218 28.13 2.83 -36.76
CA HIS A 218 29.53 2.39 -36.76
C HIS A 218 30.34 3.22 -35.75
N ASP A 219 30.48 2.74 -34.55
CA ASP A 219 31.61 3.14 -33.71
C ASP A 219 32.76 2.14 -33.96
N LYS A 220 33.73 2.65 -34.68
CA LYS A 220 35.00 1.96 -34.91
C LYS A 220 35.88 2.17 -33.71
N THR A 221 35.90 1.21 -32.81
CA THR A 221 37.11 0.82 -32.04
C THR A 221 36.71 -0.23 -30.99
N LEU A 222 36.99 -1.47 -31.25
CA LEU A 222 37.63 -2.45 -30.35
C LEU A 222 37.57 -3.85 -31.00
N ILE A 223 38.73 -4.34 -31.23
CA ILE A 223 39.03 -5.65 -31.87
C ILE A 223 38.55 -6.77 -30.90
N GLY A 224 37.62 -7.62 -31.32
CA GLY A 224 37.49 -8.98 -30.82
C GLY A 224 36.21 -9.38 -30.05
N GLN A 225 35.16 -8.57 -29.95
CA GLN A 225 33.89 -9.04 -29.38
C GLN A 225 32.96 -9.53 -30.49
N LYS A 226 32.58 -10.81 -30.45
CA LYS A 226 31.49 -11.35 -31.28
C LYS A 226 30.20 -10.61 -30.88
N SER A 227 29.68 -9.75 -31.75
CA SER A 227 28.36 -9.16 -31.56
C SER A 227 27.32 -10.27 -31.80
N PHE A 228 26.61 -10.66 -30.75
CA PHE A 228 25.49 -11.59 -30.86
C PHE A 228 24.26 -10.81 -31.36
N LYS A 229 23.56 -11.34 -32.34
CA LYS A 229 22.31 -10.79 -32.83
C LYS A 229 21.18 -11.35 -31.95
N HIS A 230 20.69 -10.54 -30.98
CA HIS A 230 19.62 -10.92 -30.09
C HIS A 230 18.23 -10.75 -30.75
N LYS A 231 17.30 -11.62 -30.39
CA LYS A 231 15.88 -11.52 -30.76
C LYS A 231 15.09 -10.67 -29.76
N THR A 232 15.57 -10.58 -28.50
CA THR A 232 14.93 -9.84 -27.42
C THR A 232 15.78 -8.65 -26.99
N LYS A 233 15.15 -7.60 -26.47
CA LYS A 233 15.86 -6.48 -25.82
C LYS A 233 16.45 -6.96 -24.49
N ARG A 234 17.57 -6.35 -24.05
CA ARG A 234 18.19 -6.67 -22.76
C ARG A 234 17.32 -6.25 -21.57
N ASP A 235 16.57 -5.16 -21.73
CA ASP A 235 15.76 -4.59 -20.65
C ASP A 235 14.56 -5.49 -20.35
N ILE A 236 14.34 -5.71 -19.06
CA ILE A 236 13.27 -6.56 -18.54
C ILE A 236 12.10 -5.67 -18.12
N ASN A 237 10.97 -5.78 -18.82
CA ASN A 237 9.77 -5.03 -18.46
C ASN A 237 9.15 -5.52 -17.13
N LEU A 238 8.22 -4.71 -16.56
CA LEU A 238 7.57 -5.01 -15.29
C LEU A 238 6.86 -6.36 -15.29
N ARG A 239 6.18 -6.72 -16.39
CA ARG A 239 5.43 -7.98 -16.50
C ARG A 239 6.34 -9.20 -16.40
N LEU A 240 7.40 -9.23 -17.19
CA LEU A 240 8.36 -10.35 -17.19
C LEU A 240 9.09 -10.43 -15.85
N ARG A 241 9.50 -9.28 -15.31
CA ARG A 241 10.14 -9.18 -13.98
C ARG A 241 9.27 -9.77 -12.89
N PHE A 242 8.00 -9.36 -12.82
CA PHE A 242 7.07 -9.87 -11.82
C PHE A 242 6.81 -11.38 -11.99
N LYS A 243 6.60 -11.86 -13.23
CA LYS A 243 6.39 -13.30 -13.51
C LYS A 243 7.58 -14.15 -13.06
N VAL A 244 8.81 -13.71 -13.33
CA VAL A 244 10.02 -14.42 -12.88
C VAL A 244 10.11 -14.43 -11.37
N MET A 245 9.92 -13.28 -10.69
CA MET A 245 9.96 -13.22 -9.23
C MET A 245 8.84 -14.05 -8.58
N ALA A 246 7.65 -14.09 -9.15
CA ALA A 246 6.55 -14.91 -8.67
C ALA A 246 6.84 -16.41 -8.82
N ARG A 247 7.40 -16.84 -9.96
CA ARG A 247 7.85 -18.22 -10.18
C ARG A 247 8.89 -18.65 -9.14
N ASP A 248 9.79 -17.72 -8.76
CA ASP A 248 10.88 -17.95 -7.82
C ASP A 248 10.46 -17.63 -6.37
N HIS A 249 9.13 -17.50 -6.11
CA HIS A 249 8.54 -17.26 -4.78
C HIS A 249 9.09 -16.02 -4.07
N PHE A 250 9.50 -14.97 -4.82
CA PHE A 250 10.09 -13.74 -4.30
C PHE A 250 11.32 -14.00 -3.41
N LYS A 251 12.15 -14.95 -3.82
CA LYS A 251 13.38 -15.37 -3.11
C LYS A 251 14.56 -15.47 -4.08
N CYS A 252 15.76 -15.26 -3.55
CA CYS A 252 16.97 -15.54 -4.30
C CYS A 252 17.09 -17.04 -4.59
N CYS A 253 17.16 -17.43 -5.85
CA CYS A 253 17.30 -18.84 -6.28
C CYS A 253 18.59 -19.49 -5.75
N LYS A 254 19.64 -18.70 -5.47
CA LYS A 254 20.94 -19.21 -5.02
C LYS A 254 21.05 -19.38 -3.50
N CYS A 255 20.60 -18.41 -2.71
CA CYS A 255 20.78 -18.42 -1.25
C CYS A 255 19.47 -18.39 -0.45
N GLY A 256 18.30 -18.30 -1.09
CA GLY A 256 16.99 -18.32 -0.45
C GLY A 256 16.60 -17.03 0.30
N LYS A 257 17.47 -16.01 0.37
CA LYS A 257 17.15 -14.73 1.01
C LYS A 257 15.94 -14.05 0.33
N SER A 258 15.08 -13.41 1.14
CA SER A 258 13.88 -12.72 0.67
C SER A 258 13.66 -11.42 1.44
N PRO A 259 13.17 -10.35 0.77
CA PRO A 259 12.78 -9.10 1.46
C PRO A 259 11.70 -9.29 2.53
N ALA A 260 10.89 -10.34 2.43
CA ALA A 260 9.86 -10.68 3.43
C ALA A 260 10.44 -11.12 4.77
N THR A 261 11.65 -11.69 4.78
CA THR A 261 12.33 -12.15 6.00
C THR A 261 13.41 -11.19 6.46
N ASP A 262 14.00 -10.44 5.53
CA ASP A 262 15.04 -9.44 5.80
C ASP A 262 14.85 -8.26 4.85
N SER A 263 14.38 -7.13 5.39
CA SER A 263 14.05 -5.92 4.63
C SER A 263 15.24 -5.25 3.93
N SER A 264 16.48 -5.65 4.27
CA SER A 264 17.70 -5.17 3.61
C SER A 264 17.97 -5.88 2.28
N VAL A 265 17.31 -7.01 2.03
CA VAL A 265 17.49 -7.79 0.80
C VAL A 265 16.81 -7.10 -0.37
N VAL A 266 17.56 -6.84 -1.43
CA VAL A 266 17.05 -6.36 -2.72
C VAL A 266 17.16 -7.50 -3.72
N LEU A 267 16.05 -7.80 -4.42
CA LEU A 267 15.99 -8.81 -5.45
C LEU A 267 16.19 -8.17 -6.84
N HIS A 268 16.96 -8.86 -7.66
CA HIS A 268 17.23 -8.53 -9.06
C HIS A 268 16.86 -9.70 -9.95
N ILE A 269 16.49 -9.41 -11.20
CA ILE A 269 16.39 -10.43 -12.23
C ILE A 269 17.69 -10.47 -13.01
N ASP A 270 18.23 -11.64 -13.19
CA ASP A 270 19.47 -11.89 -13.88
C ASP A 270 19.31 -12.99 -14.92
N HIS A 271 20.10 -12.90 -16.01
CA HIS A 271 20.11 -13.91 -17.06
C HIS A 271 20.92 -15.14 -16.60
N ILE A 272 20.33 -16.33 -16.65
CA ILE A 272 21.01 -17.60 -16.33
C ILE A 272 22.20 -17.76 -17.27
N TYR A 273 21.96 -17.71 -18.57
CA TYR A 273 23.01 -17.59 -19.60
C TYR A 273 23.13 -16.10 -19.96
N PRO A 274 24.33 -15.51 -19.78
CA PRO A 274 24.51 -14.06 -19.90
C PRO A 274 24.08 -13.48 -21.24
N TYR A 275 23.41 -12.34 -21.23
CA TYR A 275 23.01 -11.62 -22.44
C TYR A 275 24.22 -11.29 -23.30
N SER A 276 25.35 -10.85 -22.71
CA SER A 276 26.63 -10.58 -23.40
C SER A 276 27.21 -11.77 -24.14
N LYS A 277 26.76 -12.99 -23.82
CA LYS A 277 27.20 -14.25 -24.47
C LYS A 277 26.16 -14.86 -25.42
N GLY A 278 25.07 -14.11 -25.70
CA GLY A 278 24.00 -14.55 -26.60
C GLY A 278 22.75 -15.10 -25.89
N GLY A 279 22.64 -14.93 -24.57
CA GLY A 279 21.42 -15.26 -23.82
C GLY A 279 20.28 -14.32 -24.19
N GLU A 280 19.09 -14.85 -24.32
CA GLU A 280 17.87 -14.07 -24.60
C GLU A 280 17.12 -13.69 -23.32
N THR A 281 16.38 -12.56 -23.36
CA THR A 281 15.54 -12.10 -22.27
C THR A 281 14.18 -12.79 -22.35
N ILE A 282 14.14 -14.04 -21.95
CA ILE A 282 12.95 -14.90 -21.92
C ILE A 282 12.80 -15.53 -20.54
N MET A 283 11.59 -15.95 -20.19
CA MET A 283 11.23 -16.50 -18.87
C MET A 283 12.17 -17.63 -18.42
N GLU A 284 12.54 -18.51 -19.33
CA GLU A 284 13.36 -19.69 -19.09
C GLU A 284 14.84 -19.34 -18.82
N ASN A 285 15.31 -18.21 -19.35
CA ASN A 285 16.69 -17.76 -19.19
C ASN A 285 16.86 -16.70 -18.09
N LEU A 286 15.81 -16.41 -17.32
CA LEU A 286 15.85 -15.44 -16.25
C LEU A 286 15.70 -16.11 -14.87
N GLN A 287 16.33 -15.54 -13.86
CA GLN A 287 16.28 -15.99 -12.47
C GLN A 287 16.27 -14.82 -11.48
N THR A 288 15.72 -15.04 -10.31
CA THR A 288 15.73 -14.07 -9.21
C THR A 288 16.96 -14.26 -8.34
N LEU A 289 17.78 -13.23 -8.16
CA LEU A 289 18.95 -13.22 -7.30
C LEU A 289 18.89 -12.04 -6.32
N CYS A 290 19.44 -12.19 -5.11
CA CYS A 290 19.72 -11.03 -4.25
C CYS A 290 20.95 -10.28 -4.76
N SER A 291 21.15 -9.03 -4.31
CA SER A 291 22.27 -8.18 -4.73
C SER A 291 23.63 -8.89 -4.60
N ASP A 292 23.88 -9.56 -3.47
CA ASP A 292 25.14 -10.26 -3.22
C ASP A 292 25.38 -11.40 -4.23
N CYS A 293 24.35 -12.22 -4.45
CA CYS A 293 24.45 -13.36 -5.39
C CYS A 293 24.52 -12.88 -6.83
N ASN A 294 23.86 -11.78 -7.19
CA ASN A 294 23.89 -11.19 -8.51
C ASN A 294 25.29 -10.63 -8.84
N LEU A 295 25.86 -9.84 -7.92
CA LEU A 295 27.23 -9.34 -8.06
C LEU A 295 28.26 -10.47 -8.11
N GLY A 296 28.09 -11.49 -7.27
CA GLY A 296 29.00 -12.65 -7.24
C GLY A 296 28.90 -13.56 -8.47
N LYS A 297 27.77 -13.54 -9.21
CA LYS A 297 27.63 -14.29 -10.46
C LYS A 297 28.30 -13.59 -11.63
N SER A 298 28.14 -12.24 -11.73
CA SER A 298 28.64 -11.47 -12.89
C SER A 298 28.29 -12.16 -14.22
N ASP A 299 29.22 -12.25 -15.15
CA ASP A 299 29.09 -12.94 -16.45
C ASP A 299 29.45 -14.44 -16.43
N LEU A 300 29.49 -15.05 -15.22
CA LEU A 300 29.76 -16.47 -15.09
C LEU A 300 28.55 -17.30 -15.53
N VAL A 301 28.77 -18.31 -16.35
CA VAL A 301 27.81 -19.37 -16.63
C VAL A 301 27.91 -20.36 -15.49
N ILE A 302 26.89 -20.42 -14.62
CA ILE A 302 26.80 -21.43 -13.58
C ILE A 302 25.97 -22.57 -14.18
N LEU A 303 26.64 -23.67 -14.50
CA LEU A 303 26.03 -24.93 -14.96
C LEU A 303 25.39 -25.66 -13.79
#